data_a362b25938aafc8510cc8df3d6e6b077
#
_entry.id   a362b25938aafc8510cc8df3d6e6b077
#
_cell.length_a   1.000
_cell.length_b   1.000
_cell.length_c   1.000
_cell.angle_alpha   90.00
_cell.angle_beta   90.00
_cell.angle_gamma   90.00
#
_symmetry.space_group_name_H-M   'P 1'
#
loop_
_entity.id
_entity.type
_entity.pdbx_description
1 polymer ?
#
loop_
_entity_poly.entity_id
_entity_poly.type
_entity_poly.pdbx_seq_one_letter_code
_entity_poly.pdbx_strand_id
1 'polypeptide(L)'
;MVAAAMATAPSAGVPPLRGTRGPARFRIRGVSVRCAAVAGGAAEAPASAGARVSADCVVVGGGISGLCTAQALATKHGVGDVLVTEARARPGGNITTVERPDEGYLWEEGPNSFQPSDPVLTMAVDSGLKDDLVFGDPNAPRFVLWEGKLRPVPSKPADLPFFDLMSIPGKLRAGFGALGIRPPPPGREESVEEFVRRNLGAEVFERLIEPFCSGVYAGDPSKLSMKAAFGKVWRLEEAGGSIIGGTIKTIQERGKNPKPPRDPRLPTPKGQTVASFRKGLAMLPNAITSSLGSKVKLSWKLTSITKSDGMGYVLVYETPEGVVSVQAKSVIMTIPSYVASDILRPLSSDAADALSRFYYPPVAAVTISYPKEAIRKECLIDGELQGFGQLHPRSQGVETLGTIYSSSLFPNRAPAGRVLLLNYIGGATNTGIVSKSASELVEAVDRDLRKMLINPSAVDPLVLGVRVWPQAIPQFLVGHLDLLEAAKSSLDRGGYDGLFLGGNYVANVALGRCVEGAYESASQISDFLTKYAYK
;
A
#
# COMPACT_ATOMS: atom_id res chain seq x y z
N MET A 1 3.36 4.18 -16.38
CA MET A 1 3.86 2.78 -16.28
C MET A 1 3.39 1.92 -17.46
N VAL A 2 2.11 1.87 -17.80
CA VAL A 2 1.62 1.04 -18.93
C VAL A 2 2.19 1.47 -20.28
N ALA A 3 2.45 2.76 -20.51
CA ALA A 3 3.02 3.28 -21.77
C ALA A 3 4.53 3.02 -21.95
N ALA A 4 5.26 2.65 -20.89
CA ALA A 4 6.69 2.36 -20.96
C ALA A 4 7.01 0.88 -21.26
N ALA A 5 5.99 0.01 -21.30
CA ALA A 5 6.15 -1.43 -21.41
C ALA A 5 6.10 -1.98 -22.84
N MET A 6 6.16 -1.13 -23.87
CA MET A 6 5.98 -1.57 -25.26
C MET A 6 7.25 -1.50 -26.12
N ALA A 7 7.79 -2.64 -26.46
CA ALA A 7 8.57 -3.14 -27.65
C ALA A 7 9.90 -3.85 -27.32
N THR A 8 10.20 -4.92 -27.79
CA THR A 8 10.48 -5.98 -28.73
C THR A 8 11.75 -6.85 -28.59
N ALA A 9 11.68 -8.10 -28.79
CA ALA A 9 12.32 -9.40 -28.75
C ALA A 9 13.66 -9.61 -29.50
N PRO A 10 14.32 -10.83 -29.65
CA PRO A 10 13.86 -12.22 -29.53
C PRO A 10 14.76 -13.25 -28.78
N SER A 11 14.33 -14.48 -28.75
CA SER A 11 14.68 -15.63 -27.92
C SER A 11 15.80 -16.55 -28.40
N ALA A 12 16.40 -17.34 -27.45
CA ALA A 12 16.97 -18.66 -27.68
C ALA A 12 16.91 -19.52 -26.39
N GLY A 13 16.62 -20.81 -26.53
CA GLY A 13 16.31 -21.74 -25.45
C GLY A 13 17.49 -22.48 -24.83
N VAL A 14 17.31 -23.10 -23.63
CA VAL A 14 18.25 -24.01 -22.96
C VAL A 14 17.48 -25.07 -22.13
N PRO A 15 18.01 -26.30 -21.95
CA PRO A 15 17.30 -27.46 -21.44
C PRO A 15 17.37 -27.67 -19.91
N PRO A 16 16.70 -28.71 -19.34
CA PRO A 16 16.43 -28.81 -17.91
C PRO A 16 17.51 -29.55 -17.10
N LEU A 17 17.67 -29.13 -15.83
CA LEU A 17 18.54 -29.82 -14.86
C LEU A 17 17.72 -30.53 -13.77
N ARG A 18 18.08 -31.81 -13.52
CA ARG A 18 17.65 -32.63 -12.37
C ARG A 18 18.63 -32.46 -11.21
N GLY A 19 18.15 -32.51 -9.99
CA GLY A 19 18.98 -32.75 -8.81
C GLY A 19 18.31 -32.41 -7.47
N THR A 20 17.94 -33.44 -6.74
CA THR A 20 17.42 -33.40 -5.37
C THR A 20 18.54 -33.35 -4.35
N ARG A 21 18.54 -32.44 -3.39
CA ARG A 21 19.25 -32.56 -2.10
C ARG A 21 18.41 -31.97 -0.96
N GLY A 22 18.53 -32.58 0.23
CA GLY A 22 17.70 -32.41 1.39
C GLY A 22 17.75 -31.01 2.06
N PRO A 23 16.92 -30.80 3.12
CA PRO A 23 16.64 -29.46 3.64
C PRO A 23 17.82 -28.87 4.41
N ALA A 24 18.11 -27.61 4.14
CA ALA A 24 19.05 -26.82 4.91
C ALA A 24 18.47 -26.51 6.29
N ARG A 25 19.26 -26.70 7.35
CA ARG A 25 18.87 -26.34 8.72
C ARG A 25 18.93 -24.83 8.88
N PHE A 26 17.81 -24.21 9.19
CA PHE A 26 17.70 -22.79 9.52
C PHE A 26 18.14 -22.53 10.97
N ARG A 27 18.98 -21.52 11.18
CA ARG A 27 19.21 -20.95 12.49
C ARG A 27 18.19 -19.83 12.71
N ILE A 28 17.15 -20.12 13.51
CA ILE A 28 16.19 -19.12 13.96
C ILE A 28 16.71 -18.58 15.30
N ARG A 29 17.29 -17.39 15.32
CA ARG A 29 17.60 -16.68 16.56
C ARG A 29 16.45 -15.72 16.85
N GLY A 30 15.69 -16.04 17.90
CA GLY A 30 14.76 -15.10 18.58
C GLY A 30 13.72 -14.43 17.67
N VAL A 31 12.98 -15.19 16.85
CA VAL A 31 11.86 -14.66 16.05
C VAL A 31 10.66 -14.51 16.96
N SER A 32 10.27 -13.28 17.30
CA SER A 32 8.99 -13.04 17.93
C SER A 32 7.88 -13.11 16.89
N VAL A 33 7.08 -14.19 16.95
CA VAL A 33 5.83 -14.28 16.19
C VAL A 33 4.83 -13.34 16.85
N ARG A 34 4.52 -12.22 16.21
CA ARG A 34 3.46 -11.33 16.68
C ARG A 34 2.21 -11.55 15.84
N CYS A 35 1.31 -12.39 16.34
CA CYS A 35 -0.07 -12.42 15.87
C CYS A 35 -0.84 -11.30 16.58
N ALA A 36 -1.55 -10.49 15.84
CA ALA A 36 -2.53 -9.58 16.43
C ALA A 36 -3.79 -10.42 16.75
N ALA A 37 -3.91 -10.88 17.99
CA ALA A 37 -5.11 -11.57 18.45
C ALA A 37 -6.23 -10.56 18.68
N VAL A 38 -7.39 -10.80 18.07
CA VAL A 38 -8.64 -10.14 18.41
C VAL A 38 -9.27 -10.92 19.56
N ALA A 39 -9.19 -10.38 20.77
CA ALA A 39 -9.90 -10.92 21.92
C ALA A 39 -11.27 -10.24 22.04
N GLY A 40 -12.33 -10.97 21.82
CA GLY A 40 -13.68 -10.57 22.17
C GLY A 40 -13.97 -10.95 23.62
N GLY A 41 -14.40 -9.99 24.41
CA GLY A 41 -14.92 -10.22 25.76
C GLY A 41 -15.80 -9.04 26.13
N ALA A 42 -17.12 -9.28 26.27
CA ALA A 42 -18.05 -8.29 26.76
C ALA A 42 -17.95 -8.21 28.29
N ALA A 43 -17.73 -7.02 28.82
CA ALA A 43 -17.86 -6.73 30.25
C ALA A 43 -18.66 -5.43 30.41
N GLU A 44 -19.68 -5.49 31.28
CA GLU A 44 -20.51 -4.37 31.67
C GLU A 44 -19.68 -3.29 32.39
N ALA A 45 -19.98 -2.03 32.05
CA ALA A 45 -19.24 -0.85 32.53
C ALA A 45 -19.80 -0.32 33.85
N PRO A 46 -18.97 0.08 34.81
CA PRO A 46 -19.37 0.99 35.87
C PRO A 46 -19.19 2.45 35.39
N ALA A 47 -20.27 3.22 35.49
CA ALA A 47 -20.26 4.65 35.19
C ALA A 47 -19.48 5.43 36.26
N SER A 48 -18.29 5.88 35.94
CA SER A 48 -17.63 6.97 36.64
C SER A 48 -17.66 8.22 35.78
N ALA A 49 -18.06 9.35 36.36
CA ALA A 49 -18.10 10.65 35.68
C ALA A 49 -16.66 11.13 35.38
N GLY A 50 -16.08 10.61 34.30
CA GLY A 50 -14.80 11.07 33.77
C GLY A 50 -14.90 12.44 33.14
N ALA A 51 -13.81 13.22 33.16
CA ALA A 51 -13.72 14.52 32.52
C ALA A 51 -14.17 14.43 31.06
N ARG A 52 -15.16 15.23 30.65
CA ARG A 52 -15.60 15.32 29.25
C ARG A 52 -14.50 16.02 28.45
N VAL A 53 -13.85 15.29 27.59
CA VAL A 53 -12.93 15.83 26.60
C VAL A 53 -13.77 16.30 25.41
N SER A 54 -13.51 17.49 24.88
CA SER A 54 -14.15 17.98 23.64
C SER A 54 -13.12 18.24 22.57
N ALA A 55 -13.51 18.10 21.30
CA ALA A 55 -12.66 18.42 20.15
C ALA A 55 -13.50 18.95 18.97
N ASP A 56 -12.92 19.80 18.13
CA ASP A 56 -13.55 20.21 16.87
C ASP A 56 -13.63 19.01 15.91
N CYS A 57 -12.56 18.23 15.85
CA CYS A 57 -12.50 17.02 15.04
C CYS A 57 -11.82 15.87 15.79
N VAL A 58 -12.48 14.71 15.81
CA VAL A 58 -11.85 13.45 16.24
C VAL A 58 -11.50 12.62 15.01
N VAL A 59 -10.22 12.29 14.89
CA VAL A 59 -9.68 11.36 13.89
C VAL A 59 -9.53 9.99 14.52
N VAL A 60 -10.37 9.04 14.11
CA VAL A 60 -10.34 7.67 14.61
C VAL A 60 -9.41 6.84 13.74
N GLY A 61 -8.28 6.40 14.31
CA GLY A 61 -7.21 5.65 13.66
C GLY A 61 -5.93 6.45 13.51
N GLY A 62 -4.88 6.02 14.22
CA GLY A 62 -3.52 6.58 14.17
C GLY A 62 -2.64 5.97 13.06
N GLY A 63 -3.26 5.47 11.99
CA GLY A 63 -2.56 5.09 10.77
C GLY A 63 -2.14 6.31 9.95
N ILE A 64 -1.41 6.07 8.83
CA ILE A 64 -0.88 7.17 8.00
C ILE A 64 -1.98 8.11 7.51
N SER A 65 -3.15 7.59 7.12
CA SER A 65 -4.27 8.41 6.65
C SER A 65 -4.78 9.35 7.75
N GLY A 66 -5.01 8.82 8.95
CA GLY A 66 -5.51 9.64 10.08
C GLY A 66 -4.51 10.67 10.56
N LEU A 67 -3.25 10.26 10.75
CA LEU A 67 -2.19 11.18 11.17
C LEU A 67 -1.97 12.31 10.16
N CYS A 68 -1.91 11.99 8.85
CA CYS A 68 -1.78 13.00 7.81
C CYS A 68 -3.02 13.92 7.73
N THR A 69 -4.23 13.40 7.98
CA THR A 69 -5.45 14.23 8.06
C THR A 69 -5.36 15.22 9.22
N ALA A 70 -4.97 14.75 10.41
CA ALA A 70 -4.82 15.63 11.59
C ALA A 70 -3.72 16.68 11.38
N GLN A 71 -2.57 16.30 10.83
CA GLN A 71 -1.48 17.22 10.49
C GLN A 71 -1.93 18.26 9.46
N ALA A 72 -2.66 17.86 8.41
CA ALA A 72 -3.19 18.77 7.41
C ALA A 72 -4.23 19.74 7.99
N LEU A 73 -5.15 19.27 8.85
CA LEU A 73 -6.10 20.13 9.58
C LEU A 73 -5.38 21.21 10.38
N ALA A 74 -4.34 20.81 11.13
CA ALA A 74 -3.58 21.74 11.96
C ALA A 74 -2.74 22.73 11.12
N THR A 75 -2.02 22.25 10.10
CA THR A 75 -1.00 23.06 9.39
C THR A 75 -1.53 23.81 8.17
N LYS A 76 -2.58 23.31 7.51
CA LYS A 76 -3.13 23.92 6.28
C LYS A 76 -4.46 24.62 6.50
N HIS A 77 -5.24 24.18 7.48
CA HIS A 77 -6.58 24.70 7.72
C HIS A 77 -6.75 25.43 9.06
N GLY A 78 -5.71 25.45 9.91
CA GLY A 78 -5.75 26.15 11.20
C GLY A 78 -6.70 25.54 12.24
N VAL A 79 -7.17 24.30 12.01
CA VAL A 79 -8.03 23.60 12.98
C VAL A 79 -7.15 23.09 14.12
N GLY A 80 -7.14 23.82 15.22
CA GLY A 80 -6.24 23.57 16.35
C GLY A 80 -6.73 22.48 17.31
N ASP A 81 -8.04 22.28 17.43
CA ASP A 81 -8.63 21.32 18.37
C ASP A 81 -8.97 20.00 17.66
N VAL A 82 -7.90 19.26 17.32
CA VAL A 82 -7.97 17.94 16.67
C VAL A 82 -7.45 16.88 17.63
N LEU A 83 -8.20 15.80 17.81
CA LEU A 83 -7.81 14.64 18.60
C LEU A 83 -7.66 13.41 17.70
N VAL A 84 -6.50 12.77 17.71
CA VAL A 84 -6.27 11.48 17.03
C VAL A 84 -6.32 10.36 18.07
N THR A 85 -7.07 9.30 17.78
CA THR A 85 -7.17 8.13 18.66
C THR A 85 -6.72 6.86 17.93
N GLU A 86 -5.91 6.03 18.58
CA GLU A 86 -5.39 4.78 18.04
C GLU A 86 -5.54 3.67 19.09
N ALA A 87 -6.12 2.56 18.67
CA ALA A 87 -6.36 1.41 19.55
C ALA A 87 -5.08 0.69 19.99
N ARG A 88 -4.02 0.76 19.18
CA ARG A 88 -2.72 0.16 19.49
C ARG A 88 -1.86 1.11 20.33
N ALA A 89 -0.87 0.55 21.02
CA ALA A 89 0.13 1.32 21.78
C ALA A 89 1.19 2.02 20.88
N ARG A 90 1.01 2.03 19.56
CA ARG A 90 1.91 2.67 18.58
C ARG A 90 1.15 3.31 17.43
N PRO A 91 1.65 4.41 16.85
CA PRO A 91 1.11 5.00 15.63
C PRO A 91 1.57 4.21 14.37
N GLY A 92 1.06 4.63 13.20
CA GLY A 92 1.51 4.19 11.90
C GLY A 92 0.65 3.11 11.23
N GLY A 93 -0.26 2.46 11.96
CA GLY A 93 -1.12 1.42 11.40
C GLY A 93 -0.29 0.24 10.83
N ASN A 94 -0.38 0.01 9.51
CA ASN A 94 0.39 -1.05 8.84
C ASN A 94 1.85 -0.66 8.53
N ILE A 95 2.23 0.60 8.66
CA ILE A 95 3.64 1.01 8.60
C ILE A 95 4.33 0.51 9.87
N THR A 96 5.30 -0.37 9.69
CA THR A 96 6.08 -0.97 10.76
C THR A 96 7.50 -1.16 10.30
N THR A 97 8.40 -0.35 10.82
CA THR A 97 9.84 -0.48 10.62
C THR A 97 10.45 -1.15 11.85
N VAL A 98 11.34 -2.10 11.65
CA VAL A 98 12.10 -2.77 12.71
C VAL A 98 13.59 -2.49 12.48
N GLU A 99 14.31 -2.20 13.57
CA GLU A 99 15.73 -1.91 13.54
C GLU A 99 16.46 -2.83 14.53
N ARG A 100 17.61 -3.36 14.12
CA ARG A 100 18.61 -4.03 14.97
C ARG A 100 19.95 -3.32 14.76
N PRO A 101 20.18 -2.19 15.45
CA PRO A 101 21.36 -1.36 15.23
C PRO A 101 22.68 -2.10 15.45
N ASP A 102 22.74 -2.94 16.50
CA ASP A 102 23.93 -3.72 16.86
C ASP A 102 24.33 -4.75 15.79
N GLU A 103 23.36 -5.19 14.98
CA GLU A 103 23.55 -6.13 13.87
C GLU A 103 23.60 -5.41 12.50
N GLY A 104 23.36 -4.08 12.44
CA GLY A 104 23.34 -3.27 11.23
C GLY A 104 22.14 -3.51 10.32
N TYR A 105 21.01 -3.99 10.83
CA TYR A 105 19.81 -4.25 10.05
C TYR A 105 18.68 -3.27 10.32
N LEU A 106 17.97 -2.92 9.24
CA LEU A 106 16.71 -2.19 9.27
C LEU A 106 15.79 -2.73 8.18
N TRP A 107 14.54 -3.07 8.51
CA TRP A 107 13.58 -3.60 7.54
C TRP A 107 12.15 -3.15 7.82
N GLU A 108 11.30 -3.27 6.80
CA GLU A 108 9.87 -3.00 6.88
C GLU A 108 9.08 -4.30 7.03
N GLU A 109 8.03 -4.30 7.85
CA GLU A 109 7.11 -5.43 7.98
C GLU A 109 5.74 -5.16 7.29
N GLY A 110 5.57 -3.99 6.70
CA GLY A 110 4.39 -3.56 5.96
C GLY A 110 4.78 -2.98 4.59
N PRO A 111 4.32 -1.76 4.23
CA PRO A 111 4.80 -1.10 3.02
C PRO A 111 6.30 -0.81 3.12
N ASN A 112 7.03 -0.91 1.98
CA ASN A 112 8.49 -0.73 1.97
C ASN A 112 8.94 0.68 1.54
N SER A 113 8.14 1.36 0.74
CA SER A 113 8.54 2.61 0.09
C SER A 113 7.31 3.39 -0.39
N PHE A 114 7.53 4.63 -0.84
CA PHE A 114 6.51 5.45 -1.47
C PHE A 114 7.02 6.10 -2.76
N GLN A 115 6.08 6.50 -3.63
CA GLN A 115 6.40 7.36 -4.77
C GLN A 115 6.55 8.80 -4.28
N PRO A 116 7.68 9.49 -4.58
CA PRO A 116 7.94 10.85 -4.12
C PRO A 116 7.10 11.88 -4.90
N SER A 117 5.79 11.86 -4.68
CA SER A 117 4.85 12.86 -5.21
C SER A 117 4.83 14.11 -4.33
N ASP A 118 4.47 15.27 -4.91
CA ASP A 118 4.46 16.52 -4.17
C ASP A 118 3.63 16.48 -2.88
N PRO A 119 2.43 15.84 -2.81
CA PRO A 119 1.70 15.71 -1.54
C PRO A 119 2.48 14.99 -0.45
N VAL A 120 3.16 13.88 -0.79
CA VAL A 120 3.98 13.13 0.19
C VAL A 120 5.19 13.92 0.61
N LEU A 121 5.88 14.56 -0.35
CA LEU A 121 7.03 15.41 -0.05
C LEU A 121 6.65 16.61 0.80
N THR A 122 5.48 17.24 0.55
CA THR A 122 4.94 18.30 1.39
C THR A 122 4.70 17.80 2.82
N MET A 123 4.05 16.64 2.97
CA MET A 123 3.80 16.05 4.29
C MET A 123 5.11 15.77 5.03
N ALA A 124 6.11 15.21 4.34
CA ALA A 124 7.43 14.93 4.92
C ALA A 124 8.16 16.22 5.35
N VAL A 125 8.14 17.26 4.51
CA VAL A 125 8.77 18.57 4.81
C VAL A 125 8.07 19.26 5.96
N ASP A 126 6.73 19.29 5.96
CA ASP A 126 5.92 19.89 7.03
C ASP A 126 6.06 19.11 8.36
N SER A 127 6.50 17.85 8.32
CA SER A 127 6.81 17.02 9.49
C SER A 127 8.30 17.06 9.89
N GLY A 128 9.12 17.93 9.27
CA GLY A 128 10.55 18.09 9.60
C GLY A 128 11.48 17.00 9.06
N LEU A 129 11.03 16.16 8.10
CA LEU A 129 11.76 15.00 7.60
C LEU A 129 12.44 15.24 6.25
N LYS A 130 12.62 16.48 5.82
CA LYS A 130 13.24 16.81 4.52
C LYS A 130 14.62 16.17 4.35
N ASP A 131 15.47 16.27 5.37
CA ASP A 131 16.85 15.81 5.33
C ASP A 131 17.01 14.31 5.61
N ASP A 132 15.92 13.66 6.02
CA ASP A 132 15.85 12.22 6.22
C ASP A 132 15.35 11.45 5.00
N LEU A 133 14.90 12.15 3.96
CA LEU A 133 14.45 11.52 2.72
C LEU A 133 15.62 10.80 2.04
N VAL A 134 15.37 9.56 1.64
CA VAL A 134 16.27 8.76 0.81
C VAL A 134 15.55 8.34 -0.47
N PHE A 135 16.21 8.50 -1.60
CA PHE A 135 15.66 8.20 -2.91
C PHE A 135 16.38 6.99 -3.49
N GLY A 136 15.60 6.06 -4.04
CA GLY A 136 16.14 4.94 -4.79
C GLY A 136 16.76 5.40 -6.12
N ASP A 137 17.68 4.61 -6.66
CA ASP A 137 18.28 4.89 -7.97
C ASP A 137 17.17 4.90 -9.05
N PRO A 138 17.03 5.98 -9.84
CA PRO A 138 16.05 6.07 -10.92
C PRO A 138 16.26 5.03 -12.02
N ASN A 139 17.49 4.50 -12.15
CA ASN A 139 17.85 3.47 -13.12
C ASN A 139 17.78 2.04 -12.54
N ALA A 140 17.47 1.89 -11.25
CA ALA A 140 17.37 0.58 -10.63
C ALA A 140 16.43 -0.35 -11.42
N PRO A 141 16.91 -1.46 -11.99
CA PRO A 141 16.09 -2.36 -12.78
C PRO A 141 15.00 -3.01 -11.93
N ARG A 142 13.89 -3.32 -12.57
CA ARG A 142 12.81 -4.12 -12.03
C ARG A 142 12.73 -5.40 -12.83
N PHE A 143 12.50 -6.52 -12.17
CA PHE A 143 12.50 -7.81 -12.82
C PHE A 143 11.14 -8.48 -12.73
N VAL A 144 10.88 -9.38 -13.69
CA VAL A 144 9.77 -10.33 -13.65
C VAL A 144 10.36 -11.71 -13.84
N LEU A 145 9.94 -12.66 -13.02
CA LEU A 145 10.27 -14.07 -13.21
C LEU A 145 9.51 -14.62 -14.42
N TRP A 146 10.22 -15.13 -15.43
CA TRP A 146 9.60 -15.75 -16.58
C TRP A 146 10.48 -16.87 -17.13
N GLU A 147 9.90 -18.09 -17.25
CA GLU A 147 10.59 -19.29 -17.71
C GLU A 147 11.91 -19.55 -16.95
N GLY A 148 11.84 -19.44 -15.62
CA GLY A 148 12.96 -19.72 -14.71
C GLY A 148 14.05 -18.65 -14.67
N LYS A 149 13.88 -17.49 -15.35
CA LYS A 149 14.85 -16.38 -15.38
C LYS A 149 14.23 -15.07 -14.92
N LEU A 150 15.04 -14.23 -14.30
CA LEU A 150 14.68 -12.85 -13.99
C LEU A 150 14.92 -11.98 -15.22
N ARG A 151 13.84 -11.44 -15.77
CA ARG A 151 13.88 -10.59 -16.98
C ARG A 151 13.64 -9.14 -16.61
N PRO A 152 14.50 -8.22 -17.05
CA PRO A 152 14.34 -6.82 -16.73
C PRO A 152 13.12 -6.22 -17.44
N VAL A 153 12.37 -5.39 -16.74
CA VAL A 153 11.27 -4.60 -17.32
C VAL A 153 11.84 -3.25 -17.80
N PRO A 154 11.54 -2.82 -19.04
CA PRO A 154 12.04 -1.57 -19.58
C PRO A 154 11.70 -0.37 -18.70
N SER A 155 12.69 0.43 -18.38
CA SER A 155 12.53 1.69 -17.65
C SER A 155 12.51 2.91 -18.57
N LYS A 156 13.11 2.82 -19.75
CA LYS A 156 13.24 3.87 -20.75
C LYS A 156 12.78 3.37 -22.13
N PRO A 157 12.33 4.26 -23.03
CA PRO A 157 11.98 3.87 -24.41
C PRO A 157 13.12 3.18 -25.16
N ALA A 158 14.37 3.51 -24.88
CA ALA A 158 15.55 2.88 -25.48
C ALA A 158 15.72 1.40 -25.13
N ASP A 159 15.17 0.94 -24.01
CA ASP A 159 15.24 -0.45 -23.56
C ASP A 159 14.23 -1.35 -24.32
N LEU A 160 13.25 -0.72 -24.96
CA LEU A 160 12.14 -1.41 -25.60
C LEU A 160 12.54 -2.38 -26.72
N PRO A 161 13.55 -2.13 -27.58
CA PRO A 161 14.02 -3.12 -28.56
C PRO A 161 14.58 -4.40 -27.94
N PHE A 162 15.19 -4.29 -26.77
CA PHE A 162 15.85 -5.40 -26.06
C PHE A 162 14.92 -6.14 -25.07
N PHE A 163 13.67 -5.70 -24.96
CA PHE A 163 12.70 -6.30 -24.06
C PHE A 163 12.20 -7.64 -24.58
N ASP A 164 12.66 -8.73 -23.97
CA ASP A 164 12.42 -10.10 -24.41
C ASP A 164 11.26 -10.82 -23.68
N LEU A 165 10.63 -10.16 -22.71
CA LEU A 165 9.49 -10.72 -21.98
C LEU A 165 8.21 -10.82 -22.86
N MET A 166 8.16 -10.15 -24.02
CA MET A 166 7.03 -10.19 -24.94
C MET A 166 7.46 -10.63 -26.34
N SER A 167 6.62 -11.42 -27.01
CA SER A 167 6.79 -11.77 -28.42
C SER A 167 6.55 -10.55 -29.35
N ILE A 168 7.08 -10.61 -30.58
CA ILE A 168 6.80 -9.57 -31.59
C ILE A 168 5.29 -9.42 -31.85
N PRO A 169 4.52 -10.52 -32.08
CA PRO A 169 3.06 -10.42 -32.21
C PRO A 169 2.37 -9.81 -30.98
N GLY A 170 2.82 -10.17 -29.77
CA GLY A 170 2.28 -9.61 -28.53
C GLY A 170 2.46 -8.10 -28.44
N LYS A 171 3.58 -7.60 -28.86
CA LYS A 171 3.91 -6.17 -28.89
C LYS A 171 3.08 -5.40 -29.92
N LEU A 172 2.97 -5.94 -31.13
CA LEU A 172 2.10 -5.36 -32.16
C LEU A 172 0.64 -5.34 -31.69
N ARG A 173 0.18 -6.45 -31.08
CA ARG A 173 -1.17 -6.53 -30.49
C ARG A 173 -1.39 -5.44 -29.42
N ALA A 174 -0.40 -5.20 -28.54
CA ALA A 174 -0.47 -4.19 -27.51
C ALA A 174 -0.48 -2.76 -28.09
N GLY A 175 0.39 -2.50 -29.09
CA GLY A 175 0.45 -1.19 -29.76
C GLY A 175 -0.84 -0.85 -30.46
N PHE A 176 -1.37 -1.74 -31.30
CA PHE A 176 -2.64 -1.52 -32.00
C PHE A 176 -3.82 -1.44 -31.03
N GLY A 177 -3.83 -2.28 -29.97
CA GLY A 177 -4.91 -2.26 -29.00
C GLY A 177 -5.00 -0.96 -28.20
N ALA A 178 -3.87 -0.36 -27.86
CA ALA A 178 -3.83 0.93 -27.19
C ALA A 178 -4.44 2.09 -27.99
N LEU A 179 -4.67 1.91 -29.29
CA LEU A 179 -5.41 2.83 -30.17
C LEU A 179 -6.94 2.72 -30.03
N GLY A 180 -7.45 1.76 -29.23
CA GLY A 180 -8.89 1.65 -28.96
C GLY A 180 -9.69 0.87 -30.01
N ILE A 181 -9.10 -0.13 -30.67
CA ILE A 181 -9.77 -0.94 -31.70
C ILE A 181 -10.96 -1.73 -31.15
N ARG A 182 -10.92 -2.07 -29.85
CA ARG A 182 -11.99 -2.78 -29.17
C ARG A 182 -12.62 -1.88 -28.11
N PRO A 183 -13.89 -1.45 -28.31
CA PRO A 183 -14.57 -0.56 -27.37
C PRO A 183 -14.86 -1.28 -26.04
N PRO A 184 -15.03 -0.53 -24.94
CA PRO A 184 -15.45 -1.08 -23.67
C PRO A 184 -16.84 -1.71 -23.75
N PRO A 185 -17.14 -2.74 -22.93
CA PRO A 185 -18.49 -3.32 -22.89
C PRO A 185 -19.48 -2.27 -22.34
N PRO A 186 -20.65 -2.10 -22.97
CA PRO A 186 -21.63 -1.12 -22.52
C PRO A 186 -22.24 -1.51 -21.17
N GLY A 187 -22.41 -0.51 -20.30
CA GLY A 187 -23.20 -0.65 -19.08
C GLY A 187 -22.61 -1.49 -17.96
N ARG A 188 -21.35 -1.95 -18.06
CA ARG A 188 -20.70 -2.70 -16.98
C ARG A 188 -19.26 -2.24 -16.70
N GLU A 189 -18.87 -2.34 -15.46
CA GLU A 189 -17.52 -2.10 -15.02
C GLU A 189 -16.61 -3.30 -15.38
N GLU A 190 -15.41 -3.02 -15.90
CA GLU A 190 -14.43 -4.04 -16.25
C GLU A 190 -13.47 -4.33 -15.09
N SER A 191 -13.08 -5.60 -14.96
CA SER A 191 -11.92 -5.98 -14.19
C SER A 191 -10.63 -5.51 -14.86
N VAL A 192 -9.52 -5.52 -14.09
CA VAL A 192 -8.19 -5.20 -14.64
C VAL A 192 -7.81 -6.20 -15.73
N GLU A 193 -8.10 -7.49 -15.55
CA GLU A 193 -7.85 -8.52 -16.57
C GLU A 193 -8.62 -8.25 -17.86
N GLU A 194 -9.93 -8.01 -17.76
CA GLU A 194 -10.76 -7.74 -18.94
C GLU A 194 -10.28 -6.51 -19.71
N PHE A 195 -10.04 -5.41 -19.00
CA PHE A 195 -9.55 -4.17 -19.58
C PHE A 195 -8.19 -4.36 -20.29
N VAL A 196 -7.23 -5.03 -19.62
CA VAL A 196 -5.89 -5.20 -20.17
C VAL A 196 -5.89 -6.19 -21.34
N ARG A 197 -6.59 -7.32 -21.24
CA ARG A 197 -6.70 -8.28 -22.35
C ARG A 197 -7.39 -7.67 -23.56
N ARG A 198 -8.41 -6.84 -23.34
CA ARG A 198 -9.12 -6.12 -24.41
C ARG A 198 -8.22 -5.08 -25.11
N ASN A 199 -7.54 -4.24 -24.34
CA ASN A 199 -6.72 -3.15 -24.86
C ASN A 199 -5.30 -3.57 -25.27
N LEU A 200 -4.63 -4.39 -24.47
CA LEU A 200 -3.19 -4.64 -24.62
C LEU A 200 -2.85 -6.12 -24.96
N GLY A 201 -3.80 -7.03 -24.80
CA GLY A 201 -3.63 -8.44 -25.12
C GLY A 201 -3.15 -9.31 -23.96
N ALA A 202 -3.12 -10.62 -24.21
CA ALA A 202 -2.86 -11.64 -23.19
C ALA A 202 -1.43 -11.57 -22.63
N GLU A 203 -0.42 -11.39 -23.48
CA GLU A 203 0.98 -11.36 -23.02
C GLU A 203 1.27 -10.20 -22.05
N VAL A 204 0.73 -9.01 -22.32
CA VAL A 204 0.85 -7.86 -21.40
C VAL A 204 0.18 -8.18 -20.08
N PHE A 205 -1.00 -8.80 -20.12
CA PHE A 205 -1.70 -9.18 -18.91
C PHE A 205 -0.89 -10.20 -18.10
N GLU A 206 -0.56 -11.33 -18.68
CA GLU A 206 0.03 -12.49 -17.96
C GLU A 206 1.46 -12.23 -17.47
N ARG A 207 2.23 -11.45 -18.23
CA ARG A 207 3.67 -11.25 -17.97
C ARG A 207 3.99 -9.98 -17.21
N LEU A 208 3.10 -8.97 -17.23
CA LEU A 208 3.36 -7.66 -16.60
C LEU A 208 2.29 -7.26 -15.59
N ILE A 209 1.00 -7.32 -15.97
CA ILE A 209 -0.07 -6.74 -15.15
C ILE A 209 -0.54 -7.68 -14.05
N GLU A 210 -0.65 -8.97 -14.33
CA GLU A 210 -0.96 -9.99 -13.30
C GLU A 210 0.06 -9.96 -12.15
N PRO A 211 1.38 -10.10 -12.41
CA PRO A 211 2.37 -10.02 -11.33
C PRO A 211 2.44 -8.64 -10.67
N PHE A 212 2.15 -7.57 -11.39
CA PHE A 212 2.06 -6.23 -10.81
C PHE A 212 0.89 -6.10 -9.82
N CYS A 213 -0.30 -6.59 -10.18
CA CYS A 213 -1.46 -6.59 -9.29
C CYS A 213 -1.22 -7.48 -8.07
N SER A 214 -0.61 -8.65 -8.26
CA SER A 214 -0.23 -9.54 -7.18
C SER A 214 0.79 -8.90 -6.23
N GLY A 215 1.79 -8.20 -6.75
CA GLY A 215 2.84 -7.56 -5.95
C GLY A 215 2.39 -6.28 -5.24
N VAL A 216 1.52 -5.47 -5.84
CA VAL A 216 1.09 -4.17 -5.28
C VAL A 216 -0.16 -4.28 -4.42
N TYR A 217 -1.15 -5.04 -4.87
CA TYR A 217 -2.43 -5.22 -4.17
C TYR A 217 -2.52 -6.53 -3.40
N ALA A 218 -1.59 -7.46 -3.62
CA ALA A 218 -1.76 -8.87 -3.24
C ALA A 218 -3.11 -9.40 -3.74
N GLY A 219 -3.55 -8.93 -4.91
CA GLY A 219 -4.91 -9.03 -5.42
C GLY A 219 -5.06 -10.02 -6.58
N ASP A 220 -6.31 -10.29 -6.90
CA ASP A 220 -6.71 -11.06 -8.08
C ASP A 220 -7.18 -10.09 -9.18
N PRO A 221 -6.39 -9.87 -10.25
CA PRO A 221 -6.75 -8.91 -11.30
C PRO A 221 -8.02 -9.27 -12.08
N SER A 222 -8.49 -10.52 -12.00
CA SER A 222 -9.78 -10.91 -12.58
C SER A 222 -10.99 -10.34 -11.80
N LYS A 223 -10.76 -9.88 -10.57
CA LYS A 223 -11.78 -9.33 -9.66
C LYS A 223 -11.54 -7.86 -9.35
N LEU A 224 -10.29 -7.37 -9.47
CA LEU A 224 -9.97 -5.97 -9.23
C LEU A 224 -10.62 -5.08 -10.31
N SER A 225 -11.29 -4.02 -9.90
CA SER A 225 -11.87 -3.01 -10.79
C SER A 225 -10.77 -2.17 -11.46
N MET A 226 -10.82 -2.06 -12.77
CA MET A 226 -9.94 -1.14 -13.49
C MET A 226 -10.20 0.32 -13.11
N LYS A 227 -11.48 0.68 -12.93
CA LYS A 227 -11.91 2.04 -12.56
C LYS A 227 -11.47 2.42 -11.15
N ALA A 228 -11.65 1.53 -10.17
CA ALA A 228 -11.33 1.80 -8.77
C ALA A 228 -9.82 1.68 -8.47
N ALA A 229 -9.15 0.61 -8.93
CA ALA A 229 -7.74 0.36 -8.65
C ALA A 229 -6.80 1.21 -9.53
N PHE A 230 -7.10 1.37 -10.80
CA PHE A 230 -6.27 2.06 -11.80
C PHE A 230 -7.00 3.20 -12.51
N GLY A 231 -7.82 3.94 -11.82
CA GLY A 231 -8.69 4.99 -12.34
C GLY A 231 -7.98 6.06 -13.19
N LYS A 232 -6.68 6.30 -13.01
CA LYS A 232 -5.90 7.20 -13.88
C LYS A 232 -5.79 6.66 -15.31
N VAL A 233 -5.56 5.34 -15.46
CA VAL A 233 -5.46 4.70 -16.79
C VAL A 233 -6.84 4.52 -17.39
N TRP A 234 -7.82 4.11 -16.59
CA TRP A 234 -9.22 3.99 -17.02
C TRP A 234 -9.77 5.31 -17.59
N ARG A 235 -9.51 6.45 -16.91
CA ARG A 235 -9.92 7.77 -17.40
C ARG A 235 -9.28 8.20 -18.71
N LEU A 236 -8.12 7.66 -19.10
CA LEU A 236 -7.54 7.94 -20.41
C LEU A 236 -8.45 7.43 -21.52
N GLU A 237 -8.94 6.18 -21.41
CA GLU A 237 -9.87 5.62 -22.38
C GLU A 237 -11.21 6.37 -22.38
N GLU A 238 -11.75 6.65 -21.20
CA GLU A 238 -13.00 7.41 -21.05
C GLU A 238 -12.92 8.80 -21.72
N ALA A 239 -11.82 9.53 -21.49
CA ALA A 239 -11.64 10.89 -21.98
C ALA A 239 -11.32 10.97 -23.49
N GLY A 240 -10.59 9.98 -24.03
CA GLY A 240 -10.05 10.03 -25.39
C GLY A 240 -10.45 8.86 -26.30
N GLY A 241 -11.37 7.99 -25.87
CA GLY A 241 -11.80 6.80 -26.62
C GLY A 241 -10.74 5.70 -26.70
N SER A 242 -9.53 5.94 -26.18
CA SER A 242 -8.41 5.00 -26.14
C SER A 242 -7.36 5.47 -25.14
N ILE A 243 -6.45 4.56 -24.74
CA ILE A 243 -5.33 4.90 -23.85
C ILE A 243 -4.44 5.99 -24.51
N ILE A 244 -4.13 5.85 -25.80
CA ILE A 244 -3.30 6.81 -26.54
C ILE A 244 -4.07 8.13 -26.74
N GLY A 245 -5.32 8.09 -27.17
CA GLY A 245 -6.14 9.29 -27.37
C GLY A 245 -6.30 10.12 -26.11
N GLY A 246 -6.58 9.46 -24.98
CA GLY A 246 -6.67 10.12 -23.68
C GLY A 246 -5.32 10.68 -23.20
N THR A 247 -4.22 10.00 -23.49
CA THR A 247 -2.87 10.51 -23.18
C THR A 247 -2.60 11.81 -23.94
N ILE A 248 -2.89 11.85 -25.24
CA ILE A 248 -2.73 13.06 -26.08
C ILE A 248 -3.60 14.20 -25.54
N LYS A 249 -4.89 13.91 -25.25
CA LYS A 249 -5.82 14.90 -24.68
C LYS A 249 -5.32 15.47 -23.36
N THR A 250 -4.86 14.59 -22.45
CA THR A 250 -4.31 15.00 -21.15
C THR A 250 -3.07 15.90 -21.30
N ILE A 251 -2.19 15.63 -22.27
CA ILE A 251 -1.02 16.47 -22.56
C ILE A 251 -1.47 17.84 -23.07
N GLN A 252 -2.43 17.89 -23.97
CA GLN A 252 -2.98 19.14 -24.50
C GLN A 252 -3.66 20.00 -23.43
N GLU A 253 -4.43 19.38 -22.53
CA GLU A 253 -5.09 20.07 -21.42
C GLU A 253 -4.09 20.63 -20.42
N ARG A 254 -3.00 19.91 -20.13
CA ARG A 254 -1.91 20.40 -19.28
C ARG A 254 -1.19 21.60 -19.87
N GLY A 255 -1.08 21.67 -21.19
CA GLY A 255 -0.52 22.84 -21.88
C GLY A 255 -1.40 24.09 -21.74
N LYS A 256 -2.72 23.92 -21.64
CA LYS A 256 -3.69 25.03 -21.49
C LYS A 256 -3.84 25.49 -20.04
N ASN A 257 -3.67 24.59 -19.08
CA ASN A 257 -3.82 24.84 -17.65
C ASN A 257 -2.50 24.52 -16.92
N PRO A 258 -1.55 25.46 -16.89
CA PRO A 258 -0.29 25.25 -16.19
C PRO A 258 -0.56 25.02 -14.71
N LYS A 259 0.18 24.07 -14.13
CA LYS A 259 0.12 23.82 -12.68
C LYS A 259 0.58 25.07 -11.92
N PRO A 260 0.01 25.32 -10.71
CA PRO A 260 0.54 26.36 -9.83
C PRO A 260 2.03 26.14 -9.55
N PRO A 261 2.78 27.21 -9.22
CA PRO A 261 4.18 27.10 -8.87
C PRO A 261 4.39 26.04 -7.80
N ARG A 262 5.40 25.19 -7.99
CA ARG A 262 5.76 24.16 -7.02
C ARG A 262 6.35 24.80 -5.77
N ASP A 263 6.03 24.29 -4.59
CA ASP A 263 6.61 24.74 -3.32
C ASP A 263 8.16 24.61 -3.38
N PRO A 264 8.93 25.70 -3.23
CA PRO A 264 10.37 25.67 -3.33
C PRO A 264 11.08 24.90 -2.19
N ARG A 265 10.37 24.61 -1.09
CA ARG A 265 10.91 23.79 0.01
C ARG A 265 11.08 22.33 -0.38
N LEU A 266 10.32 21.86 -1.38
CA LEU A 266 10.28 20.45 -1.75
C LEU A 266 11.52 20.03 -2.53
N PRO A 267 12.14 18.88 -2.21
CA PRO A 267 13.19 18.32 -3.03
C PRO A 267 12.65 17.94 -4.42
N THR A 268 13.48 18.11 -5.45
CA THR A 268 13.09 17.77 -6.82
C THR A 268 13.62 16.39 -7.18
N PRO A 269 12.76 15.37 -7.32
CA PRO A 269 13.19 14.06 -7.79
C PRO A 269 13.78 14.14 -9.21
N LYS A 270 14.98 13.58 -9.38
CA LYS A 270 15.68 13.51 -10.68
C LYS A 270 15.39 12.17 -11.36
N GLY A 271 14.10 11.91 -11.64
CA GLY A 271 13.64 10.63 -12.22
C GLY A 271 13.39 9.51 -11.20
N GLN A 272 13.68 9.73 -9.92
CA GLN A 272 13.38 8.73 -8.88
C GLN A 272 11.87 8.49 -8.77
N THR A 273 11.50 7.22 -8.81
CA THR A 273 10.10 6.78 -8.67
C THR A 273 9.81 6.18 -7.30
N VAL A 274 10.84 6.05 -6.47
CA VAL A 274 10.78 5.37 -5.16
C VAL A 274 11.58 6.16 -4.15
N ALA A 275 11.01 6.32 -2.95
CA ALA A 275 11.66 6.96 -1.82
C ALA A 275 11.27 6.28 -0.50
N SER A 276 12.05 6.53 0.52
CA SER A 276 11.82 6.14 1.91
C SER A 276 12.45 7.18 2.83
N PHE A 277 12.59 6.86 4.11
CA PHE A 277 13.35 7.67 5.06
C PHE A 277 14.57 6.90 5.56
N ARG A 278 15.57 7.63 6.05
CA ARG A 278 16.87 7.09 6.50
C ARG A 278 16.71 5.94 7.52
N LYS A 279 15.77 6.09 8.47
CA LYS A 279 15.42 5.06 9.47
C LYS A 279 14.06 4.40 9.19
N GLY A 280 13.69 4.28 7.92
CA GLY A 280 12.48 3.59 7.48
C GLY A 280 11.21 4.43 7.52
N LEU A 281 10.13 3.82 7.03
CA LEU A 281 8.86 4.50 6.82
C LEU A 281 8.19 4.98 8.12
N ALA A 282 8.46 4.32 9.25
CA ALA A 282 7.89 4.68 10.54
C ALA A 282 8.31 6.10 11.01
N MET A 283 9.37 6.68 10.40
CA MET A 283 9.75 8.06 10.71
C MET A 283 8.59 9.03 10.47
N LEU A 284 7.82 8.87 9.39
CA LEU A 284 6.73 9.81 9.07
C LEU A 284 5.59 9.79 10.09
N PRO A 285 4.94 8.65 10.41
CA PRO A 285 3.91 8.63 11.44
C PRO A 285 4.44 9.03 12.82
N ASN A 286 5.68 8.71 13.16
CA ASN A 286 6.30 9.10 14.42
C ASN A 286 6.53 10.63 14.50
N ALA A 287 7.03 11.25 13.43
CA ALA A 287 7.25 12.69 13.37
C ALA A 287 5.92 13.46 13.49
N ILE A 288 4.89 13.02 12.78
CA ILE A 288 3.55 13.61 12.89
C ILE A 288 3.01 13.47 14.32
N THR A 289 3.14 12.28 14.91
CA THR A 289 2.71 12.02 16.30
C THR A 289 3.43 12.95 17.28
N SER A 290 4.74 13.12 17.12
CA SER A 290 5.54 14.03 17.96
C SER A 290 5.13 15.48 17.78
N SER A 291 4.84 15.91 16.56
CA SER A 291 4.35 17.27 16.24
C SER A 291 2.98 17.56 16.85
N LEU A 292 2.06 16.61 16.80
CA LEU A 292 0.72 16.73 17.37
C LEU A 292 0.72 16.57 18.90
N GLY A 293 1.74 15.92 19.47
CA GLY A 293 1.95 15.77 20.90
C GLY A 293 0.77 15.13 21.63
N SER A 294 0.26 15.77 22.69
CA SER A 294 -0.82 15.25 23.52
C SER A 294 -2.16 15.06 22.81
N LYS A 295 -2.31 15.57 21.60
CA LYS A 295 -3.49 15.37 20.73
C LYS A 295 -3.56 13.96 20.13
N VAL A 296 -2.48 13.17 20.18
CA VAL A 296 -2.49 11.75 19.76
C VAL A 296 -2.61 10.86 20.99
N LYS A 297 -3.70 10.10 21.05
CA LYS A 297 -4.00 9.17 22.14
C LYS A 297 -3.81 7.74 21.64
N LEU A 298 -2.77 7.08 22.12
CA LEU A 298 -2.48 5.67 21.86
C LEU A 298 -3.15 4.78 22.92
N SER A 299 -3.42 3.54 22.57
CA SER A 299 -4.18 2.58 23.41
C SER A 299 -5.60 3.08 23.75
N TRP A 300 -6.18 3.91 22.88
CA TRP A 300 -7.56 4.37 22.98
C TRP A 300 -8.42 3.64 21.94
N LYS A 301 -9.10 2.60 22.37
CA LYS A 301 -9.96 1.78 21.51
C LYS A 301 -11.38 2.34 21.50
N LEU A 302 -11.83 2.86 20.35
CA LEU A 302 -13.22 3.29 20.18
C LEU A 302 -14.15 2.09 20.30
N THR A 303 -15.14 2.18 21.18
CA THR A 303 -16.16 1.13 21.42
C THR A 303 -17.53 1.52 20.90
N SER A 304 -17.88 2.81 20.95
CA SER A 304 -19.15 3.27 20.41
C SER A 304 -19.07 4.73 19.98
N ILE A 305 -19.96 5.08 19.05
CA ILE A 305 -20.21 6.45 18.62
C ILE A 305 -21.74 6.66 18.59
N THR A 306 -22.18 7.79 19.10
CA THR A 306 -23.60 8.19 19.07
C THR A 306 -23.70 9.64 18.60
N LYS A 307 -24.80 9.97 17.93
CA LYS A 307 -25.11 11.37 17.60
C LYS A 307 -25.57 12.09 18.87
N SER A 308 -25.08 13.29 19.12
CA SER A 308 -25.52 14.11 20.25
C SER A 308 -26.90 14.71 19.98
N ASP A 309 -27.70 14.95 21.04
CA ASP A 309 -29.00 15.65 20.95
C ASP A 309 -28.87 17.08 20.39
N GLY A 310 -27.70 17.68 20.50
CA GLY A 310 -27.28 18.88 19.77
C GLY A 310 -26.61 18.52 18.45
N MET A 311 -25.66 19.35 18.04
CA MET A 311 -24.81 19.02 16.87
C MET A 311 -23.56 18.27 17.32
N GLY A 312 -23.12 17.29 16.51
CA GLY A 312 -21.90 16.52 16.72
C GLY A 312 -22.13 15.11 17.26
N TYR A 313 -21.10 14.56 17.88
CA TYR A 313 -21.00 13.17 18.25
C TYR A 313 -20.43 12.97 19.64
N VAL A 314 -20.81 11.90 20.31
CA VAL A 314 -20.18 11.36 21.52
C VAL A 314 -19.51 10.05 21.18
N LEU A 315 -18.20 9.98 21.44
CA LEU A 315 -17.37 8.80 21.21
C LEU A 315 -16.94 8.22 22.57
N VAL A 316 -17.09 6.93 22.77
CA VAL A 316 -16.70 6.22 23.99
C VAL A 316 -15.51 5.34 23.71
N TYR A 317 -14.50 5.43 24.55
CA TYR A 317 -13.22 4.72 24.42
C TYR A 317 -12.94 3.84 25.63
N GLU A 318 -12.40 2.65 25.38
CA GLU A 318 -11.62 1.91 26.35
C GLU A 318 -10.17 2.44 26.30
N THR A 319 -9.65 2.84 27.47
CA THR A 319 -8.28 3.36 27.63
C THR A 319 -7.57 2.66 28.78
N PRO A 320 -6.25 2.74 28.90
CA PRO A 320 -5.53 2.18 30.05
C PRO A 320 -5.99 2.73 31.40
N GLU A 321 -6.54 3.95 31.43
CA GLU A 321 -7.02 4.64 32.62
C GLU A 321 -8.51 4.39 32.89
N GLY A 322 -9.19 3.64 32.03
CA GLY A 322 -10.63 3.36 32.12
C GLY A 322 -11.43 3.87 30.92
N VAL A 323 -12.74 4.00 31.10
CA VAL A 323 -13.64 4.46 30.03
C VAL A 323 -13.65 5.97 29.95
N VAL A 324 -13.44 6.50 28.74
CA VAL A 324 -13.42 7.94 28.47
C VAL A 324 -14.45 8.29 27.40
N SER A 325 -15.21 9.37 27.60
CA SER A 325 -16.13 9.92 26.61
C SER A 325 -15.57 11.22 26.02
N VAL A 326 -15.61 11.32 24.68
CA VAL A 326 -15.17 12.52 23.95
C VAL A 326 -16.36 13.08 23.16
N GLN A 327 -16.59 14.39 23.29
CA GLN A 327 -17.52 15.12 22.43
C GLN A 327 -16.77 15.68 21.22
N ALA A 328 -17.34 15.54 20.00
CA ALA A 328 -16.73 16.05 18.77
C ALA A 328 -17.77 16.72 17.88
N LYS A 329 -17.41 17.86 17.26
CA LYS A 329 -18.25 18.49 16.23
C LYS A 329 -18.21 17.69 14.92
N SER A 330 -17.06 17.11 14.60
CA SER A 330 -16.87 16.24 13.45
C SER A 330 -16.02 15.02 13.79
N VAL A 331 -16.21 13.94 13.03
CA VAL A 331 -15.48 12.67 13.20
C VAL A 331 -15.06 12.16 11.84
N ILE A 332 -13.82 11.70 11.71
CA ILE A 332 -13.40 10.93 10.54
C ILE A 332 -12.92 9.53 10.94
N MET A 333 -13.50 8.51 10.29
CA MET A 333 -13.17 7.10 10.49
C MET A 333 -12.07 6.70 9.51
N THR A 334 -10.82 6.63 9.94
CA THR A 334 -9.67 6.21 9.10
C THR A 334 -9.17 4.79 9.43
N ILE A 335 -9.94 4.07 10.22
CA ILE A 335 -9.74 2.65 10.57
C ILE A 335 -10.19 1.73 9.43
N PRO A 336 -9.80 0.45 9.41
CA PRO A 336 -10.26 -0.50 8.40
C PRO A 336 -11.79 -0.57 8.31
N SER A 337 -12.32 -0.79 7.10
CA SER A 337 -13.78 -0.74 6.85
C SER A 337 -14.58 -1.74 7.68
N TYR A 338 -14.02 -2.93 7.94
CA TYR A 338 -14.68 -3.95 8.77
C TYR A 338 -14.80 -3.49 10.24
N VAL A 339 -13.81 -2.77 10.77
CA VAL A 339 -13.89 -2.18 12.12
C VAL A 339 -14.88 -1.03 12.14
N ALA A 340 -14.85 -0.17 11.10
CA ALA A 340 -15.82 0.92 10.96
C ALA A 340 -17.26 0.40 10.84
N SER A 341 -17.47 -0.73 10.11
CA SER A 341 -18.75 -1.41 10.01
C SER A 341 -19.32 -1.76 11.40
N ASP A 342 -18.52 -2.43 12.24
CA ASP A 342 -18.96 -2.86 13.56
C ASP A 342 -19.36 -1.65 14.45
N ILE A 343 -18.57 -0.59 14.43
CA ILE A 343 -18.79 0.62 15.23
C ILE A 343 -20.00 1.43 14.72
N LEU A 344 -20.19 1.50 13.40
CA LEU A 344 -21.26 2.29 12.80
C LEU A 344 -22.61 1.55 12.71
N ARG A 345 -22.63 0.26 12.95
CA ARG A 345 -23.88 -0.56 12.87
C ARG A 345 -25.02 -0.04 13.71
N PRO A 346 -24.83 0.43 14.97
CA PRO A 346 -25.92 1.02 15.76
C PRO A 346 -26.44 2.36 15.20
N LEU A 347 -25.62 3.10 14.44
CA LEU A 347 -26.02 4.36 13.81
C LEU A 347 -26.72 4.13 12.47
N SER A 348 -26.15 3.30 11.61
CA SER A 348 -26.63 3.03 10.26
C SER A 348 -26.27 1.61 9.85
N SER A 349 -27.26 0.71 9.89
CA SER A 349 -27.12 -0.68 9.44
C SER A 349 -26.70 -0.76 7.97
N ASP A 350 -27.30 0.10 7.10
CA ASP A 350 -27.01 0.10 5.66
C ASP A 350 -25.57 0.53 5.36
N ALA A 351 -25.05 1.55 6.06
CA ALA A 351 -23.66 1.95 5.94
C ALA A 351 -22.72 0.85 6.44
N ALA A 352 -23.05 0.22 7.56
CA ALA A 352 -22.29 -0.89 8.13
C ALA A 352 -22.26 -2.09 7.18
N ASP A 353 -23.38 -2.46 6.59
CA ASP A 353 -23.48 -3.58 5.63
C ASP A 353 -22.64 -3.31 4.37
N ALA A 354 -22.67 -2.09 3.84
CA ALA A 354 -21.80 -1.70 2.74
C ALA A 354 -20.31 -1.80 3.11
N LEU A 355 -19.91 -1.29 4.28
CA LEU A 355 -18.53 -1.32 4.78
C LEU A 355 -18.02 -2.72 5.08
N SER A 356 -18.87 -3.64 5.52
CA SER A 356 -18.52 -5.04 5.80
C SER A 356 -18.14 -5.84 4.56
N ARG A 357 -18.57 -5.41 3.37
CA ARG A 357 -18.35 -6.09 2.09
C ARG A 357 -16.99 -5.82 1.47
N PHE A 358 -16.20 -4.89 1.99
CA PHE A 358 -14.82 -4.70 1.55
C PHE A 358 -13.94 -5.87 1.97
N TYR A 359 -13.28 -6.49 1.02
CA TYR A 359 -12.46 -7.68 1.24
C TYR A 359 -10.99 -7.32 1.51
N TYR A 360 -10.39 -7.99 2.49
CA TYR A 360 -8.98 -7.85 2.87
C TYR A 360 -8.32 -9.22 2.94
N PRO A 361 -7.55 -9.63 1.94
CA PRO A 361 -6.81 -10.90 1.99
C PRO A 361 -5.64 -10.83 2.97
N PRO A 362 -5.18 -12.00 3.47
CA PRO A 362 -3.98 -12.08 4.28
C PRO A 362 -2.72 -11.93 3.44
N VAL A 363 -1.69 -11.29 4.02
CA VAL A 363 -0.35 -11.20 3.44
C VAL A 363 0.68 -11.43 4.54
N ALA A 364 1.73 -12.18 4.24
CA ALA A 364 2.90 -12.27 5.10
C ALA A 364 4.09 -11.56 4.46
N ALA A 365 4.80 -10.79 5.27
CA ALA A 365 6.10 -10.20 4.96
C ALA A 365 7.18 -11.07 5.63
N VAL A 366 8.07 -11.66 4.81
CA VAL A 366 9.16 -12.53 5.27
C VAL A 366 10.48 -11.88 4.88
N THR A 367 11.26 -11.48 5.88
CA THR A 367 12.54 -10.79 5.69
C THR A 367 13.68 -11.75 5.97
N ILE A 368 14.50 -11.99 4.93
CA ILE A 368 15.66 -12.89 5.00
C ILE A 368 16.89 -12.14 4.50
N SER A 369 17.99 -12.28 5.23
CA SER A 369 19.31 -11.82 4.80
C SER A 369 20.16 -13.00 4.38
N TYR A 370 20.87 -12.85 3.26
CA TYR A 370 21.84 -13.82 2.75
C TYR A 370 23.23 -13.19 2.65
N PRO A 371 24.31 -14.01 2.71
CA PRO A 371 25.62 -13.56 2.26
C PRO A 371 25.55 -13.11 0.78
N LYS A 372 26.35 -12.14 0.39
CA LYS A 372 26.42 -11.65 -0.99
C LYS A 372 26.74 -12.76 -1.99
N GLU A 373 27.62 -13.67 -1.60
CA GLU A 373 28.07 -14.82 -2.38
C GLU A 373 26.94 -15.86 -2.61
N ALA A 374 25.88 -15.77 -1.84
CA ALA A 374 24.70 -16.61 -2.03
C ALA A 374 23.89 -16.24 -3.27
N ILE A 375 24.05 -15.05 -3.82
CA ILE A 375 23.35 -14.61 -5.02
C ILE A 375 23.94 -15.32 -6.25
N ARG A 376 23.09 -15.78 -7.15
CA ARG A 376 23.51 -16.36 -8.42
C ARG A 376 24.24 -15.33 -9.25
N LYS A 377 25.37 -15.71 -9.87
CA LYS A 377 26.22 -14.80 -10.65
C LYS A 377 25.47 -14.14 -11.81
N GLU A 378 24.56 -14.88 -12.45
CA GLU A 378 23.72 -14.37 -13.54
C GLU A 378 22.68 -13.33 -13.12
N CYS A 379 22.45 -13.18 -11.81
CA CYS A 379 21.55 -12.15 -11.24
C CYS A 379 22.29 -10.92 -10.76
N LEU A 380 23.61 -10.91 -10.82
CA LEU A 380 24.45 -9.77 -10.43
C LEU A 380 24.66 -8.83 -11.61
N ILE A 381 24.66 -7.54 -11.33
CA ILE A 381 25.06 -6.48 -12.26
C ILE A 381 26.32 -5.84 -11.65
N ASP A 382 27.42 -5.84 -12.39
CA ASP A 382 28.74 -5.37 -11.93
C ASP A 382 29.19 -6.01 -10.59
N GLY A 383 28.86 -7.28 -10.40
CA GLY A 383 29.20 -8.05 -9.20
C GLY A 383 28.32 -7.78 -7.98
N GLU A 384 27.26 -6.99 -8.11
CA GLU A 384 26.34 -6.59 -7.04
C GLU A 384 24.89 -6.97 -7.36
N LEU A 385 24.07 -7.26 -6.34
CA LEU A 385 22.62 -7.34 -6.50
C LEU A 385 22.07 -5.93 -6.64
N GLN A 386 21.75 -5.54 -7.86
CA GLN A 386 21.20 -4.22 -8.16
C GLN A 386 19.73 -4.34 -8.57
N GLY A 387 18.91 -3.37 -8.17
CA GLY A 387 17.53 -3.27 -8.60
C GLY A 387 16.54 -2.93 -7.49
N PHE A 388 15.31 -2.68 -7.92
CA PHE A 388 14.18 -2.53 -7.01
C PHE A 388 13.78 -3.88 -6.40
N GLY A 389 13.76 -4.92 -7.23
CA GLY A 389 13.28 -6.24 -6.88
C GLY A 389 12.62 -6.94 -8.07
N GLN A 390 11.87 -7.97 -7.77
CA GLN A 390 11.27 -8.86 -8.75
C GLN A 390 9.82 -9.19 -8.42
N LEU A 391 9.00 -9.36 -9.45
CA LEU A 391 7.62 -9.82 -9.38
C LEU A 391 7.50 -11.24 -9.92
N HIS A 392 6.56 -11.99 -9.37
CA HIS A 392 6.40 -13.40 -9.68
C HIS A 392 4.99 -13.65 -10.25
N PRO A 393 4.86 -13.89 -11.57
CA PRO A 393 3.61 -14.35 -12.15
C PRO A 393 3.20 -15.70 -11.56
N ARG A 394 1.93 -15.87 -11.25
CA ARG A 394 1.38 -17.12 -10.67
C ARG A 394 1.65 -18.35 -11.55
N SER A 395 1.72 -18.15 -12.88
CA SER A 395 2.04 -19.20 -13.84
C SER A 395 3.44 -19.82 -13.68
N GLN A 396 4.32 -19.17 -12.91
CA GLN A 396 5.71 -19.62 -12.77
C GLN A 396 5.93 -20.64 -11.63
N GLY A 397 4.87 -21.10 -10.97
CA GLY A 397 4.93 -22.17 -9.98
C GLY A 397 5.70 -21.81 -8.71
N VAL A 398 5.57 -20.55 -8.25
CA VAL A 398 6.09 -20.05 -6.98
C VAL A 398 4.95 -19.50 -6.13
N GLU A 399 5.09 -19.55 -4.81
CA GLU A 399 4.08 -19.08 -3.87
C GLU A 399 4.25 -17.60 -3.51
N THR A 400 5.48 -17.08 -3.64
CA THR A 400 5.80 -15.68 -3.35
C THR A 400 5.22 -14.74 -4.42
N LEU A 401 4.72 -13.59 -4.01
CA LEU A 401 4.17 -12.55 -4.89
C LEU A 401 5.25 -11.70 -5.53
N GLY A 402 6.35 -11.51 -4.80
CA GLY A 402 7.51 -10.74 -5.22
C GLY A 402 8.51 -10.56 -4.10
N THR A 403 9.69 -10.09 -4.48
CA THR A 403 10.82 -9.83 -3.58
C THR A 403 11.35 -8.43 -3.83
N ILE A 404 11.51 -7.65 -2.76
CA ILE A 404 12.17 -6.33 -2.79
C ILE A 404 13.62 -6.50 -2.34
N TYR A 405 14.56 -5.92 -3.09
CA TYR A 405 15.98 -5.91 -2.77
C TYR A 405 16.29 -4.73 -1.83
N SER A 406 15.88 -4.85 -0.56
CA SER A 406 15.85 -3.74 0.38
C SER A 406 17.21 -3.07 0.55
N SER A 407 18.29 -3.84 0.62
CA SER A 407 19.67 -3.33 0.77
C SER A 407 20.25 -2.74 -0.52
N SER A 408 19.72 -3.11 -1.69
CA SER A 408 20.06 -2.48 -2.97
C SER A 408 19.32 -1.16 -3.16
N LEU A 409 18.08 -1.11 -2.67
CA LEU A 409 17.19 0.03 -2.93
C LEU A 409 17.49 1.24 -2.05
N PHE A 410 17.85 0.99 -0.78
CA PHE A 410 18.13 2.05 0.20
C PHE A 410 19.38 1.74 1.03
N PRO A 411 20.13 2.77 1.44
CA PRO A 411 21.29 2.59 2.31
C PRO A 411 20.89 2.11 3.72
N ASN A 412 21.83 1.53 4.43
CA ASN A 412 21.71 1.14 5.85
C ASN A 412 20.61 0.11 6.13
N ARG A 413 20.30 -0.78 5.17
CA ARG A 413 19.33 -1.86 5.37
C ARG A 413 19.97 -3.17 5.79
N ALA A 414 21.24 -3.40 5.46
CA ALA A 414 22.02 -4.58 5.85
C ALA A 414 23.48 -4.22 6.11
N PRO A 415 24.22 -5.00 6.92
CA PRO A 415 25.66 -4.83 7.09
C PRO A 415 26.42 -5.20 5.81
N ALA A 416 27.67 -4.75 5.72
CA ALA A 416 28.55 -5.08 4.59
C ALA A 416 28.67 -6.60 4.39
N GLY A 417 28.72 -7.05 3.15
CA GLY A 417 28.80 -8.47 2.77
C GLY A 417 27.48 -9.25 2.85
N ARG A 418 26.38 -8.58 3.18
CA ARG A 418 25.05 -9.21 3.19
C ARG A 418 24.04 -8.45 2.34
N VAL A 419 23.07 -9.19 1.81
CA VAL A 419 21.89 -8.64 1.12
C VAL A 419 20.65 -8.87 1.97
N LEU A 420 19.71 -7.93 1.92
CA LEU A 420 18.44 -8.00 2.61
C LEU A 420 17.30 -8.08 1.60
N LEU A 421 16.53 -9.16 1.68
CA LEU A 421 15.40 -9.46 0.82
C LEU A 421 14.11 -9.43 1.62
N LEU A 422 13.17 -8.57 1.23
CA LEU A 422 11.82 -8.54 1.76
C LEU A 422 10.88 -9.23 0.78
N ASN A 423 10.25 -10.31 1.22
CA ASN A 423 9.41 -11.17 0.40
C ASN A 423 7.96 -11.09 0.88
N TYR A 424 7.03 -11.03 -0.08
CA TYR A 424 5.60 -11.11 0.22
C TYR A 424 5.02 -12.42 -0.29
N ILE A 425 4.20 -13.07 0.55
CA ILE A 425 3.50 -14.32 0.25
C ILE A 425 2.05 -14.22 0.74
N GLY A 426 1.11 -14.85 0.05
CA GLY A 426 -0.31 -14.82 0.40
C GLY A 426 -1.17 -14.13 -0.65
N GLY A 427 -2.01 -13.20 -0.22
CA GLY A 427 -2.90 -12.43 -1.07
C GLY A 427 -4.22 -13.14 -1.38
N ALA A 428 -5.02 -12.53 -2.25
CA ALA A 428 -6.38 -12.98 -2.59
C ALA A 428 -6.45 -14.38 -3.23
N THR A 429 -5.34 -14.86 -3.77
CA THR A 429 -5.25 -16.17 -4.44
C THR A 429 -4.54 -17.25 -3.61
N ASN A 430 -4.00 -16.87 -2.44
CA ASN A 430 -3.34 -17.80 -1.51
C ASN A 430 -3.65 -17.41 -0.06
N THR A 431 -4.92 -17.52 0.32
CA THR A 431 -5.41 -17.15 1.66
C THR A 431 -4.97 -18.12 2.75
N GLY A 432 -4.54 -19.33 2.37
CA GLY A 432 -4.11 -20.38 3.30
C GLY A 432 -2.86 -20.07 4.11
N ILE A 433 -2.17 -18.97 3.85
CA ILE A 433 -0.97 -18.59 4.61
C ILE A 433 -1.24 -18.32 6.09
N VAL A 434 -2.47 -17.98 6.48
CA VAL A 434 -2.84 -17.71 7.87
C VAL A 434 -2.76 -18.95 8.76
N SER A 435 -2.82 -20.15 8.17
CA SER A 435 -2.68 -21.42 8.87
C SER A 435 -1.25 -21.96 8.89
N LYS A 436 -0.32 -21.33 8.14
CA LYS A 436 1.08 -21.72 8.10
C LYS A 436 1.84 -21.15 9.30
N SER A 437 2.73 -21.94 9.88
CA SER A 437 3.70 -21.48 10.87
C SER A 437 4.75 -20.57 10.23
N ALA A 438 5.46 -19.81 11.06
CA ALA A 438 6.57 -18.96 10.58
C ALA A 438 7.65 -19.77 9.84
N SER A 439 7.95 -21.00 10.30
CA SER A 439 8.89 -21.91 9.64
C SER A 439 8.44 -22.30 8.25
N GLU A 440 7.18 -22.69 8.08
CA GLU A 440 6.61 -23.08 6.78
C GLU A 440 6.60 -21.90 5.79
N LEU A 441 6.33 -20.67 6.28
CA LEU A 441 6.41 -19.47 5.44
C LEU A 441 7.85 -19.18 4.98
N VAL A 442 8.82 -19.29 5.90
CA VAL A 442 10.24 -19.12 5.58
C VAL A 442 10.72 -20.16 4.59
N GLU A 443 10.37 -21.45 4.80
CA GLU A 443 10.73 -22.54 3.89
C GLU A 443 10.13 -22.35 2.49
N ALA A 444 8.89 -21.89 2.38
CA ALA A 444 8.27 -21.58 1.10
C ALA A 444 9.00 -20.45 0.38
N VAL A 445 9.33 -19.37 1.09
CA VAL A 445 10.06 -18.23 0.54
C VAL A 445 11.48 -18.60 0.12
N ASP A 446 12.25 -19.30 0.98
CA ASP A 446 13.62 -19.73 0.65
C ASP A 446 13.65 -20.71 -0.54
N ARG A 447 12.71 -21.63 -0.59
CA ARG A 447 12.54 -22.56 -1.72
C ARG A 447 12.32 -21.80 -3.03
N ASP A 448 11.45 -20.79 -3.02
CA ASP A 448 11.17 -19.98 -4.21
C ASP A 448 12.37 -19.11 -4.61
N LEU A 449 13.04 -18.48 -3.65
CA LEU A 449 14.26 -17.70 -3.90
C LEU A 449 15.38 -18.58 -4.50
N ARG A 450 15.53 -19.84 -4.04
CA ARG A 450 16.51 -20.79 -4.60
C ARG A 450 16.17 -21.24 -6.01
N LYS A 451 14.93 -21.12 -6.47
CA LYS A 451 14.60 -21.38 -7.88
C LYS A 451 15.15 -20.30 -8.81
N MET A 452 15.26 -19.03 -8.35
CA MET A 452 15.45 -17.90 -9.25
C MET A 452 16.61 -16.95 -8.92
N LEU A 453 16.99 -16.78 -7.66
CA LEU A 453 17.91 -15.73 -7.22
C LEU A 453 19.08 -16.24 -6.38
N ILE A 454 18.82 -17.21 -5.49
CA ILE A 454 19.79 -17.72 -4.53
C ILE A 454 20.40 -19.03 -5.06
N ASN A 455 21.70 -19.20 -4.90
CA ASN A 455 22.37 -20.47 -5.21
C ASN A 455 21.73 -21.60 -4.41
N PRO A 456 21.39 -22.74 -5.04
CA PRO A 456 20.81 -23.89 -4.31
C PRO A 456 21.67 -24.41 -3.16
N SER A 457 22.99 -24.26 -3.26
CA SER A 457 23.97 -24.65 -2.24
C SER A 457 24.29 -23.57 -1.21
N ALA A 458 23.65 -22.41 -1.31
CA ALA A 458 23.90 -21.30 -0.39
C ALA A 458 23.59 -21.70 1.06
N VAL A 459 24.48 -21.30 1.96
CA VAL A 459 24.39 -21.53 3.40
C VAL A 459 24.19 -20.20 4.14
N ASP A 460 23.91 -20.28 5.42
CA ASP A 460 23.81 -19.14 6.34
C ASP A 460 22.73 -18.09 5.98
N PRO A 461 21.49 -18.50 5.60
CA PRO A 461 20.38 -17.56 5.60
C PRO A 461 20.04 -17.12 7.02
N LEU A 462 19.84 -15.82 7.20
CA LEU A 462 19.42 -15.24 8.49
C LEU A 462 17.99 -14.71 8.36
N VAL A 463 17.05 -15.34 9.04
CA VAL A 463 15.66 -14.86 9.10
C VAL A 463 15.57 -13.75 10.13
N LEU A 464 15.21 -12.56 9.69
CA LEU A 464 15.09 -11.36 10.53
C LEU A 464 13.68 -11.14 11.04
N GLY A 465 12.67 -11.41 10.22
CA GLY A 465 11.28 -11.22 10.60
C GLY A 465 10.30 -12.02 9.74
N VAL A 466 9.20 -12.43 10.38
CA VAL A 466 8.02 -12.99 9.72
C VAL A 466 6.81 -12.26 10.30
N ARG A 467 6.14 -11.47 9.48
CA ARG A 467 4.95 -10.72 9.88
C ARG A 467 3.75 -11.16 9.07
N VAL A 468 2.77 -11.76 9.72
CA VAL A 468 1.49 -12.10 9.10
C VAL A 468 0.49 -10.98 9.39
N TRP A 469 -0.14 -10.48 8.33
CA TRP A 469 -1.26 -9.56 8.35
C TRP A 469 -2.51 -10.33 7.92
N PRO A 470 -3.39 -10.76 8.83
CA PRO A 470 -4.55 -11.60 8.48
C PRO A 470 -5.54 -10.88 7.56
N GLN A 471 -5.64 -9.57 7.70
CA GLN A 471 -6.46 -8.67 6.89
C GLN A 471 -5.59 -7.48 6.47
N ALA A 472 -4.85 -7.65 5.36
CA ALA A 472 -3.73 -6.76 5.04
C ALA A 472 -4.15 -5.53 4.22
N ILE A 473 -4.71 -5.74 3.03
CA ILE A 473 -4.88 -4.71 2.01
C ILE A 473 -6.32 -4.73 1.48
N PRO A 474 -7.09 -3.63 1.55
CA PRO A 474 -8.43 -3.59 0.96
C PRO A 474 -8.36 -3.84 -0.54
N GLN A 475 -9.20 -4.72 -1.03
CA GLN A 475 -9.30 -5.04 -2.45
C GLN A 475 -10.32 -4.13 -3.12
N PHE A 476 -9.86 -3.44 -4.15
CA PHE A 476 -10.70 -2.57 -4.98
C PHE A 476 -11.38 -3.41 -6.06
N LEU A 477 -12.33 -4.24 -5.66
CA LEU A 477 -13.05 -5.14 -6.54
C LEU A 477 -14.04 -4.39 -7.44
N VAL A 478 -14.51 -5.03 -8.51
CA VAL A 478 -15.65 -4.52 -9.29
C VAL A 478 -16.83 -4.23 -8.36
N GLY A 479 -17.42 -3.03 -8.46
CA GLY A 479 -18.45 -2.53 -7.54
C GLY A 479 -17.92 -1.83 -6.28
N HIS A 480 -16.60 -1.70 -6.10
CA HIS A 480 -16.01 -1.03 -4.92
C HIS A 480 -16.52 0.40 -4.73
N LEU A 481 -16.59 1.17 -5.81
CA LEU A 481 -17.03 2.57 -5.75
C LEU A 481 -18.51 2.68 -5.41
N ASP A 482 -19.34 1.72 -5.87
CA ASP A 482 -20.77 1.68 -5.54
C ASP A 482 -20.99 1.36 -4.06
N LEU A 483 -20.20 0.45 -3.48
CA LEU A 483 -20.24 0.15 -2.05
C LEU A 483 -19.84 1.37 -1.21
N LEU A 484 -18.79 2.07 -1.63
CA LEU A 484 -18.31 3.27 -0.93
C LEU A 484 -19.36 4.38 -0.99
N GLU A 485 -19.99 4.56 -2.15
CA GLU A 485 -21.05 5.54 -2.33
C GLU A 485 -22.30 5.16 -1.52
N ALA A 486 -22.69 3.87 -1.50
CA ALA A 486 -23.78 3.39 -0.69
C ALA A 486 -23.57 3.66 0.81
N ALA A 487 -22.34 3.43 1.31
CA ALA A 487 -22.01 3.73 2.70
C ALA A 487 -22.13 5.24 3.02
N LYS A 488 -21.57 6.10 2.16
CA LYS A 488 -21.63 7.56 2.33
C LYS A 488 -23.06 8.08 2.25
N SER A 489 -23.79 7.71 1.20
CA SER A 489 -25.18 8.13 1.01
C SER A 489 -26.12 7.64 2.13
N SER A 490 -25.82 6.50 2.77
CA SER A 490 -26.59 6.02 3.92
C SER A 490 -26.34 6.86 5.16
N LEU A 491 -25.10 7.31 5.37
CA LEU A 491 -24.78 8.26 6.45
C LEU A 491 -25.44 9.62 6.21
N ASP A 492 -25.36 10.13 4.98
CA ASP A 492 -25.98 11.42 4.61
C ASP A 492 -27.50 11.39 4.79
N ARG A 493 -28.19 10.34 4.29
CA ARG A 493 -29.64 10.17 4.47
C ARG A 493 -30.06 10.00 5.94
N GLY A 494 -29.17 9.39 6.75
CA GLY A 494 -29.37 9.28 8.20
C GLY A 494 -29.14 10.59 8.96
N GLY A 495 -28.76 11.66 8.26
CA GLY A 495 -28.47 12.97 8.86
C GLY A 495 -27.23 12.97 9.74
N TYR A 496 -26.23 12.10 9.44
CA TYR A 496 -24.96 12.04 10.17
C TYR A 496 -23.94 13.04 9.61
N ASP A 497 -24.37 14.30 9.47
CA ASP A 497 -23.51 15.42 9.04
C ASP A 497 -22.27 15.53 9.92
N GLY A 498 -21.09 15.69 9.31
CA GLY A 498 -19.81 15.77 10.02
C GLY A 498 -19.18 14.43 10.39
N LEU A 499 -19.78 13.29 10.00
CA LEU A 499 -19.19 11.97 10.10
C LEU A 499 -18.64 11.55 8.74
N PHE A 500 -17.30 11.48 8.64
CA PHE A 500 -16.58 11.21 7.40
C PHE A 500 -15.97 9.81 7.40
N LEU A 501 -15.89 9.21 6.20
CA LEU A 501 -15.14 7.98 5.96
C LEU A 501 -13.82 8.32 5.27
N GLY A 502 -12.72 7.76 5.77
CA GLY A 502 -11.37 7.96 5.25
C GLY A 502 -10.56 6.67 5.28
N GLY A 503 -9.26 6.79 5.00
CA GLY A 503 -8.37 5.62 5.03
C GLY A 503 -8.13 5.00 3.66
N ASN A 504 -7.41 3.88 3.66
CA ASN A 504 -6.90 3.27 2.42
C ASN A 504 -8.00 2.63 1.56
N TYR A 505 -9.13 2.21 2.11
CA TYR A 505 -10.25 1.69 1.32
C TYR A 505 -11.05 2.81 0.63
N VAL A 506 -10.87 4.07 1.05
CA VAL A 506 -11.47 5.27 0.41
C VAL A 506 -10.50 5.86 -0.61
N ALA A 507 -9.24 6.10 -0.22
CA ALA A 507 -8.27 6.86 -1.00
C ALA A 507 -7.42 6.02 -1.96
N ASN A 508 -7.32 4.73 -1.76
CA ASN A 508 -6.44 3.73 -2.37
C ASN A 508 -5.29 3.30 -1.44
N VAL A 509 -4.68 2.14 -1.75
CA VAL A 509 -3.73 1.45 -0.85
C VAL A 509 -2.32 2.05 -0.84
N ALA A 510 -1.90 2.74 -1.90
CA ALA A 510 -0.59 3.34 -1.98
C ALA A 510 -0.42 4.47 -0.95
N LEU A 511 0.72 4.52 -0.24
CA LEU A 511 0.99 5.54 0.78
C LEU A 511 0.75 6.96 0.25
N GLY A 512 1.22 7.26 -0.96
CA GLY A 512 1.00 8.57 -1.58
C GLY A 512 -0.49 8.90 -1.78
N ARG A 513 -1.31 7.91 -2.09
CA ARG A 513 -2.77 8.08 -2.22
C ARG A 513 -3.44 8.28 -0.86
N CYS A 514 -2.95 7.60 0.18
CA CYS A 514 -3.43 7.83 1.55
C CYS A 514 -3.14 9.28 2.00
N VAL A 515 -1.98 9.83 1.64
CA VAL A 515 -1.64 11.23 1.95
C VAL A 515 -2.47 12.21 1.12
N GLU A 516 -2.66 11.95 -0.19
CA GLU A 516 -3.55 12.76 -1.03
C GLU A 516 -4.99 12.78 -0.46
N GLY A 517 -5.55 11.62 -0.13
CA GLY A 517 -6.87 11.50 0.48
C GLY A 517 -6.97 12.14 1.87
N ALA A 518 -5.86 12.20 2.62
CA ALA A 518 -5.82 12.91 3.89
C ALA A 518 -5.95 14.43 3.72
N TYR A 519 -5.32 15.02 2.71
CA TYR A 519 -5.52 16.44 2.36
C TYR A 519 -6.95 16.72 1.90
N GLU A 520 -7.53 15.84 1.07
CA GLU A 520 -8.92 15.94 0.62
C GLU A 520 -9.89 15.90 1.82
N SER A 521 -9.69 14.94 2.72
CA SER A 521 -10.49 14.80 3.95
C SER A 521 -10.35 16.01 4.86
N ALA A 522 -9.14 16.54 5.03
CA ALA A 522 -8.90 17.74 5.84
C ALA A 522 -9.64 18.96 5.29
N SER A 523 -9.66 19.13 3.95
CA SER A 523 -10.43 20.21 3.31
C SER A 523 -11.93 20.05 3.57
N GLN A 524 -12.50 18.85 3.37
CA GLN A 524 -13.93 18.58 3.60
C GLN A 524 -14.33 18.84 5.07
N ILE A 525 -13.51 18.42 6.02
CA ILE A 525 -13.74 18.64 7.45
C ILE A 525 -13.66 20.13 7.78
N SER A 526 -12.67 20.84 7.26
CA SER A 526 -12.53 22.30 7.47
C SER A 526 -13.73 23.07 6.92
N ASP A 527 -14.20 22.73 5.72
CA ASP A 527 -15.40 23.32 5.10
C ASP A 527 -16.65 23.06 5.96
N PHE A 528 -16.78 21.83 6.49
CA PHE A 528 -17.87 21.50 7.41
C PHE A 528 -17.81 22.32 8.69
N LEU A 529 -16.66 22.37 9.36
CA LEU A 529 -16.48 23.12 10.62
C LEU A 529 -16.72 24.62 10.45
N THR A 530 -16.31 25.18 9.31
CA THR A 530 -16.61 26.58 8.97
C THR A 530 -18.11 26.83 8.87
N LYS A 531 -18.85 25.98 8.15
CA LYS A 531 -20.31 26.06 8.06
C LYS A 531 -20.99 25.83 9.42
N TYR A 532 -20.41 24.96 10.25
CA TYR A 532 -20.90 24.67 11.59
C TYR A 532 -20.82 25.90 12.53
N ALA A 533 -19.77 26.70 12.40
CA ALA A 533 -19.57 27.90 13.22
C ALA A 533 -20.59 29.02 12.94
N TYR A 534 -21.29 28.96 11.79
CA TYR A 534 -22.31 29.95 11.39
C TYR A 534 -23.76 29.47 11.65
N LYS A 535 -23.96 28.26 12.16
CA LYS A 535 -25.27 27.73 12.61
C LYS A 535 -25.43 27.85 14.13
#